data_838a47b503098ff3baf593bd670112c4
#
_entry.id   838a47b503098ff3baf593bd670112c4
#
_cell.length_a   1.000
_cell.length_b   1.000
_cell.length_c   1.000
_cell.angle_alpha   90.00
_cell.angle_beta   90.00
_cell.angle_gamma   90.00
#
_symmetry.space_group_name_H-M   'P 1'
#
loop_
_entity.id
_entity.type
_entity.pdbx_description
1 polymer ?
#
loop_
_entity_poly.entity_id
_entity_poly.type
_entity_poly.pdbx_seq_one_letter_code
_entity_poly.pdbx_strand_id
1 'polypeptide(L)'
;MRKQLSPGILEKLKKVNVRIQKSFYERVTIFEKNPYEPVLNNHELHEQYEGYRSIDITNDYRAIYEEVPSGDEKIAYFSLLGTHKELYEQQG
;
A
#
# COMPACT_ATOMS: atom_id res chain seq x y z
N MET A 1 0.43 -3.52 13.12
CA MET A 1 1.41 -4.28 12.30
C MET A 1 2.52 -3.34 11.85
N ARG A 2 3.76 -3.78 11.99
CA ARG A 2 4.89 -2.96 11.54
C ARG A 2 4.96 -2.96 10.03
N LYS A 3 5.58 -1.93 9.47
CA LYS A 3 5.68 -1.74 8.03
C LYS A 3 7.11 -1.47 7.61
N GLN A 4 7.36 -1.71 6.33
CA GLN A 4 8.59 -1.28 5.67
C GLN A 4 8.18 -0.76 4.29
N LEU A 5 8.82 0.34 3.87
CA LEU A 5 8.52 0.94 2.56
C LEU A 5 9.65 0.59 1.60
N SER A 6 9.28 0.11 0.41
CA SER A 6 10.28 -0.25 -0.61
C SER A 6 10.93 1.01 -1.17
N PRO A 7 12.15 0.87 -1.74
CA PRO A 7 12.75 2.02 -2.44
C PRO A 7 11.86 2.56 -3.56
N GLY A 8 11.14 1.66 -4.24
CA GLY A 8 10.23 2.08 -5.30
C GLY A 8 9.11 2.96 -4.81
N ILE A 9 8.53 2.61 -3.65
CA ILE A 9 7.45 3.41 -3.11
C ILE A 9 7.96 4.77 -2.62
N LEU A 10 9.18 4.81 -2.06
CA LEU A 10 9.78 6.07 -1.64
C LEU A 10 10.00 7.00 -2.82
N GLU A 11 10.44 6.45 -3.96
CA GLU A 11 10.60 7.23 -5.18
C GLU A 11 9.27 7.76 -5.69
N LYS A 12 8.25 6.91 -5.68
CA LYS A 12 6.91 7.31 -6.12
C LYS A 12 6.36 8.43 -5.26
N LEU A 13 6.59 8.36 -3.95
CA LEU A 13 6.13 9.41 -3.03
C LEU A 13 6.72 10.77 -3.36
N LYS A 14 7.95 10.80 -3.87
CA LYS A 14 8.57 12.07 -4.28
C LYS A 14 7.89 12.68 -5.49
N LYS A 15 7.21 11.87 -6.29
CA LYS A 15 6.62 12.29 -7.56
C LYS A 15 5.15 12.64 -7.47
N VAL A 16 4.46 12.19 -6.43
CA VAL A 16 3.04 12.53 -6.26
C VAL A 16 2.93 13.87 -5.55
N ASN A 17 1.76 14.50 -5.66
CA ASN A 17 1.60 15.79 -5.01
C ASN A 17 1.56 15.64 -3.49
N VAL A 18 1.76 16.77 -2.80
CA VAL A 18 1.85 16.82 -1.34
C VAL A 18 0.61 16.22 -0.67
N ARG A 19 -0.56 16.44 -1.26
CA ARG A 19 -1.80 15.93 -0.69
C ARG A 19 -1.81 14.40 -0.64
N ILE A 20 -1.32 13.76 -1.71
CA ILE A 20 -1.25 12.31 -1.76
C ILE A 20 -0.20 11.78 -0.79
N GLN A 21 0.95 12.46 -0.70
CA GLN A 21 1.98 12.09 0.27
C GLN A 21 1.42 12.10 1.69
N LYS A 22 0.70 13.16 2.03
CA LYS A 22 0.12 13.31 3.36
C LYS A 22 -0.90 12.19 3.62
N SER A 23 -1.78 11.94 2.67
CA SER A 23 -2.78 10.88 2.80
C SER A 23 -2.11 9.51 2.98
N PHE A 24 -1.04 9.26 2.23
CA PHE A 24 -0.32 8.00 2.36
C PHE A 24 0.16 7.79 3.80
N TYR A 25 0.84 8.78 4.37
CA TYR A 25 1.39 8.62 5.71
C TYR A 25 0.29 8.55 6.77
N GLU A 26 -0.81 9.25 6.59
CA GLU A 26 -1.94 9.16 7.50
C GLU A 26 -2.55 7.75 7.48
N ARG A 27 -2.76 7.20 6.28
CA ARG A 27 -3.36 5.87 6.15
C ARG A 27 -2.43 4.78 6.66
N VAL A 28 -1.13 4.90 6.41
CA VAL A 28 -0.16 3.94 6.90
C VAL A 28 -0.08 3.99 8.44
N THR A 29 -0.23 5.16 9.03
CA THR A 29 -0.29 5.27 10.49
C THR A 29 -1.50 4.54 11.06
N ILE A 30 -2.65 4.69 10.40
CA ILE A 30 -3.85 3.94 10.78
C ILE A 30 -3.61 2.44 10.66
N PHE A 31 -3.01 2.04 9.53
CA PHE A 31 -2.69 0.64 9.26
C PHE A 31 -1.82 0.03 10.35
N GLU A 32 -0.82 0.77 10.83
CA GLU A 32 0.07 0.24 11.86
C GLU A 32 -0.67 -0.08 13.14
N LYS A 33 -1.72 0.69 13.45
CA LYS A 33 -2.53 0.45 14.65
C LYS A 33 -3.53 -0.65 14.42
N ASN A 34 -4.15 -0.70 13.26
CA ASN A 34 -5.14 -1.72 12.91
C ASN A 34 -5.20 -1.86 11.40
N PRO A 35 -4.57 -2.93 10.85
CA PRO A 35 -4.53 -3.12 9.39
C PRO A 35 -5.91 -3.26 8.75
N TYR A 36 -6.92 -3.59 9.53
CA TYR A 36 -8.27 -3.84 9.02
C TYR A 36 -9.26 -2.75 9.38
N GLU A 37 -8.76 -1.57 9.72
CA GLU A 37 -9.62 -0.42 9.94
C GLU A 37 -10.47 -0.19 8.69
N PRO A 38 -11.81 -0.05 8.83
CA PRO A 38 -12.69 0.04 7.66
C PRO A 38 -12.29 1.09 6.61
N VAL A 39 -11.74 2.22 7.04
CA VAL A 39 -11.36 3.28 6.10
C VAL A 39 -10.29 2.83 5.12
N LEU A 40 -9.51 1.81 5.48
CA LEU A 40 -8.43 1.31 4.61
C LEU A 40 -8.94 0.39 3.52
N ASN A 41 -10.14 -0.19 3.69
CA ASN A 41 -10.66 -1.14 2.73
C ASN A 41 -9.62 -2.20 2.34
N ASN A 42 -8.97 -2.78 3.37
CA ASN A 42 -7.90 -3.76 3.16
C ASN A 42 -8.48 -5.03 2.56
N HIS A 43 -7.94 -5.47 1.43
CA HIS A 43 -8.43 -6.68 0.78
C HIS A 43 -7.33 -7.38 0.01
N GLU A 44 -7.51 -8.69 -0.17
CA GLU A 44 -6.60 -9.50 -0.98
C GLU A 44 -6.71 -9.16 -2.45
N LEU A 45 -5.60 -9.31 -3.14
CA LEU A 45 -5.55 -9.13 -4.59
C LEU A 45 -5.41 -10.48 -5.27
N HIS A 46 -5.72 -10.52 -6.56
CA HIS A 46 -5.72 -11.75 -7.33
C HIS A 46 -4.96 -11.54 -8.63
N GLU A 47 -4.82 -12.60 -9.41
CA GLU A 47 -4.16 -12.57 -10.71
C GLU A 47 -2.72 -12.10 -10.58
N GLN A 48 -2.34 -11.03 -11.25
CA GLN A 48 -0.94 -10.57 -11.26
C GLN A 48 -0.43 -10.16 -9.89
N TYR A 49 -1.34 -9.84 -8.97
CA TYR A 49 -0.96 -9.45 -7.61
C TYR A 49 -1.32 -10.51 -6.58
N GLU A 50 -1.43 -11.76 -7.01
CA GLU A 50 -1.70 -12.87 -6.08
C GLU A 50 -0.69 -12.86 -4.94
N GLY A 51 -1.19 -12.97 -3.71
CA GLY A 51 -0.33 -12.94 -2.53
C GLY A 51 -0.12 -11.56 -1.94
N TYR A 52 -0.63 -10.52 -2.61
CA TYR A 52 -0.53 -9.15 -2.13
C TYR A 52 -1.88 -8.66 -1.64
N ARG A 53 -1.85 -7.55 -0.92
CA ARG A 53 -3.05 -6.90 -0.41
C ARG A 53 -2.99 -5.42 -0.74
N SER A 54 -4.16 -4.78 -0.76
CA SER A 54 -4.27 -3.36 -1.10
C SER A 54 -4.97 -2.60 0.01
N ILE A 55 -4.52 -1.38 0.27
CA ILE A 55 -5.27 -0.45 1.11
C ILE A 55 -5.54 0.83 0.33
N ASP A 56 -6.67 1.47 0.65
CA ASP A 56 -7.04 2.73 0.02
C ASP A 56 -6.27 3.88 0.65
N ILE A 57 -5.65 4.70 -0.18
CA ILE A 57 -4.97 5.91 0.28
C ILE A 57 -5.87 7.11 0.07
N THR A 58 -6.48 7.21 -1.12
CA THR A 58 -7.53 8.17 -1.43
C THR A 58 -8.54 7.43 -2.29
N ASN A 59 -9.54 8.13 -2.83
CA ASN A 59 -10.49 7.50 -3.74
C ASN A 59 -9.80 6.90 -4.96
N ASP A 60 -8.71 7.53 -5.41
CA ASP A 60 -8.02 7.09 -6.63
C ASP A 60 -6.75 6.31 -6.36
N TYR A 61 -6.06 6.59 -5.25
CA TYR A 61 -4.75 5.98 -4.98
C TYR A 61 -4.86 4.79 -4.06
N ARG A 62 -4.07 3.77 -4.38
CA ARG A 62 -3.97 2.53 -3.59
C ARG A 62 -2.52 2.26 -3.27
N ALA A 63 -2.27 1.61 -2.13
CA ALA A 63 -0.94 1.11 -1.80
C ALA A 63 -1.03 -0.41 -1.71
N ILE A 64 -0.04 -1.08 -2.29
CA ILE A 64 -0.02 -2.55 -2.35
C ILE A 64 1.12 -3.06 -1.50
N TYR A 65 0.84 -4.05 -0.68
CA TYR A 65 1.83 -4.64 0.21
C TYR A 65 1.70 -6.15 0.26
N GLU A 66 2.76 -6.80 0.73
CA GLU A 66 2.72 -8.21 1.07
C GLU A 66 3.18 -8.39 2.50
N GLU A 67 2.76 -9.48 3.13
CA GLU A 67 3.21 -9.79 4.48
C GLU A 67 4.46 -10.66 4.35
N VAL A 68 5.53 -10.22 4.96
CA VAL A 68 6.80 -10.96 4.90
C VAL A 68 7.26 -11.32 6.30
N PRO A 69 7.92 -12.47 6.46
CA PRO A 69 8.40 -12.88 7.78
C PRO A 69 9.45 -11.91 8.32
N SER A 70 9.42 -11.70 9.64
CA SER A 70 10.42 -10.89 10.32
C SER A 70 10.56 -11.45 11.73
N GLY A 71 11.48 -12.40 11.91
CA GLY A 71 11.59 -13.13 13.16
C GLY A 71 10.33 -13.96 13.40
N ASP A 72 9.72 -13.80 14.56
CA ASP A 72 8.49 -14.51 14.90
C ASP A 72 7.24 -13.79 14.43
N GLU A 73 7.41 -12.64 13.79
CA GLU A 73 6.29 -11.81 13.34
C GLU A 73 6.26 -11.72 11.84
N LYS A 74 5.23 -11.05 11.35
CA LYS A 74 5.17 -10.64 9.94
C LYS A 74 5.10 -9.13 9.91
N ILE A 75 5.72 -8.56 8.90
CA ILE A 75 5.61 -7.12 8.64
C ILE A 75 4.98 -6.91 7.29
N ALA A 76 4.42 -5.72 7.10
CA ALA A 76 3.84 -5.34 5.82
C ALA A 76 4.91 -4.64 4.99
N TYR A 77 5.28 -5.23 3.87
CA TYR A 77 6.24 -4.63 2.96
C TYR A 77 5.48 -3.95 1.85
N PHE A 78 5.43 -2.61 1.88
CA PHE A 78 4.71 -1.84 0.88
C PHE A 78 5.58 -1.65 -0.35
N SER A 79 5.11 -2.16 -1.48
CA SER A 79 5.89 -2.22 -2.71
C SER A 79 5.46 -1.20 -3.75
N LEU A 80 4.16 -0.91 -3.84
CA LEU A 80 3.62 -0.08 -4.92
C LEU A 80 2.64 0.95 -4.39
N LEU A 81 2.64 2.10 -5.04
CA LEU A 81 1.66 3.16 -4.80
C LEU A 81 1.27 3.73 -6.16
N GLY A 82 0.00 3.82 -6.43
CA GLY A 82 -0.45 4.38 -7.69
C GLY A 82 -1.95 4.48 -7.74
N THR A 83 -2.45 5.04 -8.82
CA THR A 83 -3.89 5.05 -9.06
C THR A 83 -4.30 3.66 -9.51
N HIS A 84 -5.60 3.37 -9.42
CA HIS A 84 -6.13 2.10 -9.90
C HIS A 84 -5.70 1.86 -11.35
N LYS A 85 -5.77 2.89 -12.17
CA LYS A 85 -5.36 2.79 -13.56
C LYS A 85 -3.88 2.44 -13.68
N GLU A 86 -3.01 3.12 -12.95
CA GLU A 86 -1.58 2.85 -13.01
C GLU A 86 -1.26 1.42 -12.60
N LEU A 87 -1.96 0.91 -11.59
CA LEU A 87 -1.64 -0.39 -11.04
C LEU A 87 -2.21 -1.54 -11.86
N TYR A 88 -3.36 -1.36 -12.51
CA TYR A 88 -4.08 -2.46 -13.13
C TYR A 88 -4.23 -2.38 -14.64
N GLU A 89 -3.98 -1.24 -15.26
CA GLU A 89 -4.15 -1.10 -16.70
C GLU A 89 -2.85 -1.05 -17.48
N GLN A 90 -1.73 -1.22 -16.79
CA GLN A 90 -0.43 -1.22 -17.45
C GLN A 90 -0.16 -2.48 -18.24
N GLN A 91 -1.02 -3.45 -18.10
CA GLN A 91 -0.79 -4.76 -18.65
C GLN A 91 -0.97 -4.80 -20.16
N GLY A 92 -1.45 -3.76 -20.69
CA GLY A 92 -1.67 -3.54 -22.12
C GLY A 92 -1.19 -4.54 -23.07
#